data_468103a12fdd14f3cad164bb9b18cd09
#
_entry.id   468103a12fdd14f3cad164bb9b18cd09
#
_cell.length_a   1.000
_cell.length_b   1.000
_cell.length_c   1.000
_cell.angle_alpha   90.00
_cell.angle_beta   90.00
_cell.angle_gamma   90.00
#
_symmetry.space_group_name_H-M   'P 1'
#
loop_
_entity.id
_entity.type
_entity.pdbx_description
1 polymer ?
#
loop_
_entity_poly.entity_id
_entity_poly.type
_entity_poly.pdbx_seq_one_letter_code
_entity_poly.pdbx_strand_id
1 'polypeptide(L)'
;MDDLQGWLKDLVRSGLLNVPERAQALFAGISKRMVDAQAPGLAGMMRQLQEIHYFGEDWKYELTAGASRAYLVAESYKHLDQLSPEWQDEIRTLVGYPQAKEEVLANGEQVSDDWLVVASESLQQDRLTVEYNWLYGRQTCRYALFLQFLTPGALAETALLPGSVVVADVTFYKGVTPTRVLFREQKGTREPFIPSGKGCCAGLAEAMQVYRESMTRNPFTYEVPVLVSEVRLVMHEKQVWIKDSNEYLIPLTLGEAGKLKGFAVTGGREFTGFFLAGERSWRVLSLWIEDKYYTLSNEYNG
;
A
#
# COMPACT_ATOMS: atom_id res chain seq x y z
N MET A 1 -8.13 23.27 -7.09
CA MET A 1 -7.53 23.14 -5.75
C MET A 1 -8.20 24.02 -4.72
N ASP A 2 -8.37 25.33 -4.96
CA ASP A 2 -8.98 26.26 -3.99
C ASP A 2 -10.40 25.86 -3.55
N ASP A 3 -11.20 25.31 -4.44
CA ASP A 3 -12.52 24.79 -4.15
C ASP A 3 -12.50 23.64 -3.11
N LEU A 4 -11.61 22.67 -3.29
CA LEU A 4 -11.45 21.57 -2.32
C LEU A 4 -10.96 22.09 -0.97
N GLN A 5 -9.97 22.98 -0.96
CA GLN A 5 -9.44 23.55 0.27
C GLN A 5 -10.47 24.39 1.02
N GLY A 6 -11.26 25.21 0.30
CA GLY A 6 -12.38 25.96 0.87
C GLY A 6 -13.38 25.01 1.52
N TRP A 7 -13.78 23.97 0.79
CA TRP A 7 -14.72 22.96 1.27
C TRP A 7 -14.21 22.22 2.51
N LEU A 8 -12.92 21.79 2.54
CA LEU A 8 -12.31 21.14 3.69
C LEU A 8 -12.25 22.06 4.92
N LYS A 9 -11.91 23.34 4.74
CA LYS A 9 -11.95 24.36 5.81
C LYS A 9 -13.36 24.53 6.37
N ASP A 10 -14.37 24.58 5.51
CA ASP A 10 -15.75 24.73 5.94
C ASP A 10 -16.29 23.48 6.64
N LEU A 11 -15.86 22.29 6.21
CA LEU A 11 -16.13 21.02 6.91
C LEU A 11 -15.64 21.07 8.35
N VAL A 12 -14.39 21.49 8.56
CA VAL A 12 -13.82 21.61 9.91
C VAL A 12 -14.53 22.68 10.74
N ARG A 13 -14.82 23.86 10.16
CA ARG A 13 -15.51 24.96 10.83
C ARG A 13 -16.94 24.62 11.25
N SER A 14 -17.63 23.81 10.44
CA SER A 14 -19.01 23.38 10.76
C SER A 14 -19.07 22.32 11.87
N GLY A 15 -17.92 21.78 12.26
CA GLY A 15 -17.80 20.72 13.27
C GLY A 15 -17.96 19.33 12.69
N LEU A 16 -17.09 18.41 13.13
CA LEU A 16 -17.01 17.06 12.57
C LEU A 16 -18.08 16.10 13.12
N LEU A 17 -18.72 16.44 14.26
CA LEU A 17 -19.65 15.53 14.94
C LEU A 17 -20.89 15.16 14.11
N ASN A 18 -21.29 16.01 13.18
CA ASN A 18 -22.44 15.78 12.31
C ASN A 18 -22.06 15.09 10.98
N VAL A 19 -20.78 14.79 10.78
CA VAL A 19 -20.31 14.13 9.53
C VAL A 19 -20.84 12.72 9.39
N PRO A 20 -20.86 11.85 10.43
CA PRO A 20 -21.32 10.47 10.30
C PRO A 20 -22.69 10.32 9.61
N GLU A 21 -23.65 11.16 9.99
CA GLU A 21 -25.01 11.13 9.47
C GLU A 21 -25.12 11.56 7.99
N ARG A 22 -24.14 12.30 7.50
CA ARG A 22 -24.15 12.95 6.17
C ARG A 22 -22.96 12.55 5.28
N ALA A 23 -22.09 11.68 5.74
CA ALA A 23 -20.83 11.34 5.09
C ALA A 23 -21.03 10.96 3.61
N GLN A 24 -22.00 10.08 3.35
CA GLN A 24 -22.32 9.63 2.00
C GLN A 24 -22.58 10.81 1.03
N ALA A 25 -23.47 11.70 1.39
CA ALA A 25 -23.85 12.84 0.54
C ALA A 25 -22.72 13.88 0.46
N LEU A 26 -22.06 14.17 1.58
CA LEU A 26 -20.97 15.15 1.66
C LEU A 26 -19.82 14.79 0.75
N PHE A 27 -19.29 13.56 0.90
CA PHE A 27 -18.10 13.15 0.17
C PHE A 27 -18.39 12.76 -1.28
N ALA A 28 -19.58 12.21 -1.59
CA ALA A 28 -19.98 11.96 -2.97
C ALA A 28 -20.04 13.27 -3.80
N GLY A 29 -20.56 14.35 -3.22
CA GLY A 29 -20.65 15.64 -3.88
C GLY A 29 -19.28 16.22 -4.22
N ILE A 30 -18.36 16.26 -3.25
CA ILE A 30 -17.01 16.81 -3.47
C ILE A 30 -16.17 15.89 -4.37
N SER A 31 -16.31 14.57 -4.23
CA SER A 31 -15.62 13.59 -5.09
C SER A 31 -16.00 13.81 -6.57
N LYS A 32 -17.28 14.00 -6.89
CA LYS A 32 -17.75 14.30 -8.24
C LYS A 32 -17.11 15.59 -8.79
N ARG A 33 -17.09 16.65 -7.98
CA ARG A 33 -16.43 17.92 -8.36
C ARG A 33 -14.96 17.76 -8.67
N MET A 34 -14.25 16.89 -7.93
CA MET A 34 -12.84 16.60 -8.20
C MET A 34 -12.64 15.80 -9.50
N VAL A 35 -13.55 14.89 -9.83
CA VAL A 35 -13.55 14.21 -11.13
C VAL A 35 -13.77 15.23 -12.27
N ASP A 36 -14.76 16.10 -12.14
CA ASP A 36 -15.07 17.15 -13.13
C ASP A 36 -13.88 18.12 -13.29
N ALA A 37 -13.10 18.35 -12.23
CA ALA A 37 -11.88 19.16 -12.23
C ALA A 37 -10.63 18.39 -12.69
N GLN A 38 -10.77 17.19 -13.25
CA GLN A 38 -9.67 16.32 -13.71
C GLN A 38 -8.64 15.98 -12.62
N ALA A 39 -9.10 15.83 -11.37
CA ALA A 39 -8.30 15.46 -10.22
C ALA A 39 -8.79 14.10 -9.60
N PRO A 40 -8.74 12.98 -10.36
CA PRO A 40 -9.33 11.72 -9.93
C PRO A 40 -8.65 11.11 -8.68
N GLY A 41 -7.37 11.42 -8.43
CA GLY A 41 -6.68 11.01 -7.20
C GLY A 41 -7.28 11.68 -5.96
N LEU A 42 -7.52 13.00 -6.01
CA LEU A 42 -8.22 13.72 -4.94
C LEU A 42 -9.67 13.25 -4.79
N ALA A 43 -10.34 12.91 -5.89
CA ALA A 43 -11.67 12.30 -5.83
C ALA A 43 -11.63 10.94 -5.11
N GLY A 44 -10.59 10.13 -5.36
CA GLY A 44 -10.34 8.88 -4.64
C GLY A 44 -10.16 9.10 -3.13
N MET A 45 -9.36 10.09 -2.74
CA MET A 45 -9.19 10.45 -1.32
C MET A 45 -10.53 10.82 -0.67
N MET A 46 -11.38 11.56 -1.36
CA MET A 46 -12.72 11.91 -0.83
C MET A 46 -13.63 10.67 -0.69
N ARG A 47 -13.55 9.70 -1.62
CA ARG A 47 -14.28 8.43 -1.48
C ARG A 47 -13.78 7.61 -0.29
N GLN A 48 -12.47 7.56 -0.04
CA GLN A 48 -11.95 6.90 1.16
C GLN A 48 -12.50 7.51 2.45
N LEU A 49 -12.66 8.84 2.52
CA LEU A 49 -13.31 9.49 3.65
C LEU A 49 -14.80 9.13 3.78
N GLN A 50 -15.49 8.85 2.68
CA GLN A 50 -16.86 8.38 2.69
C GLN A 50 -17.00 6.98 3.27
N GLU A 51 -15.99 6.13 3.08
CA GLU A 51 -15.95 4.72 3.48
C GLU A 51 -15.46 4.49 4.93
N ILE A 52 -15.10 5.56 5.65
CA ILE A 52 -14.71 5.47 7.06
C ILE A 52 -15.82 4.79 7.88
N HIS A 53 -15.42 3.87 8.76
CA HIS A 53 -16.34 3.23 9.68
C HIS A 53 -16.74 4.19 10.81
N TYR A 54 -17.70 5.07 10.55
CA TYR A 54 -18.12 6.16 11.43
C TYR A 54 -18.73 5.72 12.78
N PHE A 55 -19.00 4.44 12.98
CA PHE A 55 -19.46 3.87 14.26
C PHE A 55 -18.30 3.32 15.11
N GLY A 56 -17.08 3.29 14.57
CA GLY A 56 -15.86 2.93 15.30
C GLY A 56 -15.41 4.05 16.23
N GLU A 57 -14.49 3.76 17.14
CA GLU A 57 -13.96 4.78 18.07
C GLU A 57 -13.02 5.77 17.38
N ASP A 58 -12.38 5.36 16.29
CA ASP A 58 -11.26 6.04 15.64
C ASP A 58 -11.65 6.95 14.47
N TRP A 59 -12.92 6.99 14.10
CA TRP A 59 -13.36 7.71 12.90
C TRP A 59 -12.96 9.19 12.87
N LYS A 60 -12.89 9.85 14.05
CA LYS A 60 -12.49 11.27 14.13
C LYS A 60 -11.04 11.45 13.69
N TYR A 61 -10.19 10.55 14.13
CA TYR A 61 -8.78 10.53 13.74
C TYR A 61 -8.64 10.26 12.24
N GLU A 62 -9.27 9.20 11.74
CA GLU A 62 -9.23 8.81 10.32
C GLU A 62 -9.74 9.93 9.41
N LEU A 63 -10.86 10.54 9.78
CA LEU A 63 -11.42 11.69 9.06
C LEU A 63 -10.46 12.88 9.06
N THR A 64 -9.90 13.23 10.20
CA THR A 64 -9.01 14.38 10.33
C THR A 64 -7.70 14.14 9.57
N ALA A 65 -7.10 12.97 9.71
CA ALA A 65 -5.86 12.59 9.02
C ALA A 65 -6.06 12.59 7.50
N GLY A 66 -7.12 11.95 7.00
CA GLY A 66 -7.40 11.90 5.57
C GLY A 66 -7.74 13.27 4.97
N ALA A 67 -8.55 14.08 5.67
CA ALA A 67 -8.87 15.44 5.24
C ALA A 67 -7.62 16.33 5.21
N SER A 68 -6.75 16.24 6.23
CA SER A 68 -5.49 16.97 6.29
C SER A 68 -4.54 16.56 5.15
N ARG A 69 -4.47 15.27 4.85
CA ARG A 69 -3.67 14.75 3.73
C ARG A 69 -4.16 15.29 2.39
N ALA A 70 -5.46 15.24 2.13
CA ALA A 70 -6.04 15.80 0.90
C ALA A 70 -5.80 17.32 0.80
N TYR A 71 -5.89 18.04 1.92
CA TYR A 71 -5.56 19.47 1.98
C TYR A 71 -4.10 19.73 1.61
N LEU A 72 -3.17 18.95 2.19
CA LEU A 72 -1.73 19.09 1.92
C LEU A 72 -1.40 18.77 0.46
N VAL A 73 -2.00 17.74 -0.14
CA VAL A 73 -1.82 17.44 -1.58
C VAL A 73 -2.30 18.61 -2.43
N ALA A 74 -3.48 19.16 -2.14
CA ALA A 74 -4.02 20.31 -2.87
C ALA A 74 -3.14 21.57 -2.70
N GLU A 75 -2.59 21.82 -1.51
CA GLU A 75 -1.66 22.92 -1.26
C GLU A 75 -0.33 22.72 -1.98
N SER A 76 0.26 21.53 -1.89
CA SER A 76 1.50 21.18 -2.58
C SER A 76 1.36 21.35 -4.11
N TYR A 77 0.21 20.96 -4.66
CA TYR A 77 -0.04 21.14 -6.09
C TYR A 77 -0.10 22.61 -6.52
N LYS A 78 -0.58 23.51 -5.68
CA LYS A 78 -0.59 24.96 -5.96
C LYS A 78 0.82 25.56 -6.01
N HIS A 79 1.75 24.96 -5.30
CA HIS A 79 3.15 25.38 -5.22
C HIS A 79 4.10 24.39 -5.93
N LEU A 80 3.58 23.69 -6.93
CA LEU A 80 4.28 22.60 -7.62
C LEU A 80 5.63 23.03 -8.21
N ASP A 81 5.71 24.23 -8.74
CA ASP A 81 6.90 24.84 -9.33
C ASP A 81 8.04 25.10 -8.32
N GLN A 82 7.72 25.16 -7.05
CA GLN A 82 8.69 25.33 -5.95
C GLN A 82 9.24 24.01 -5.41
N LEU A 83 8.68 22.88 -5.83
CA LEU A 83 9.07 21.55 -5.39
C LEU A 83 10.17 20.96 -6.28
N SER A 84 10.97 20.02 -5.71
CA SER A 84 11.92 19.27 -6.52
C SER A 84 11.21 18.41 -7.59
N PRO A 85 11.90 18.01 -8.67
CA PRO A 85 11.28 17.20 -9.73
C PRO A 85 10.61 15.94 -9.22
N GLU A 86 11.21 15.23 -8.27
CA GLU A 86 10.66 14.01 -7.68
C GLU A 86 9.36 14.28 -6.93
N TRP A 87 9.31 15.39 -6.18
CA TRP A 87 8.10 15.84 -5.51
C TRP A 87 7.02 16.33 -6.48
N GLN A 88 7.40 16.96 -7.58
CA GLN A 88 6.45 17.33 -8.62
C GLN A 88 5.77 16.10 -9.22
N ASP A 89 6.53 15.05 -9.52
CA ASP A 89 5.99 13.79 -10.05
C ASP A 89 5.11 13.08 -9.02
N GLU A 90 5.51 13.06 -7.76
CA GLU A 90 4.73 12.51 -6.65
C GLU A 90 3.37 13.23 -6.51
N ILE A 91 3.38 14.55 -6.41
CA ILE A 91 2.14 15.35 -6.22
C ILE A 91 1.22 15.25 -7.43
N ARG A 92 1.77 15.26 -8.66
CA ARG A 92 0.95 15.02 -9.87
C ARG A 92 0.26 13.66 -9.81
N THR A 93 0.99 12.62 -9.42
CA THR A 93 0.45 11.26 -9.27
C THR A 93 -0.66 11.21 -8.21
N LEU A 94 -0.45 11.85 -7.06
CA LEU A 94 -1.46 11.93 -5.97
C LEU A 94 -2.72 12.71 -6.36
N VAL A 95 -2.59 13.74 -7.19
CA VAL A 95 -3.74 14.47 -7.75
C VAL A 95 -4.49 13.62 -8.78
N GLY A 96 -3.79 12.69 -9.44
CA GLY A 96 -4.38 11.75 -10.40
C GLY A 96 -3.92 11.93 -11.84
N TYR A 97 -2.80 12.63 -12.08
CA TYR A 97 -2.18 12.67 -13.40
C TYR A 97 -1.29 11.44 -13.59
N PRO A 98 -1.69 10.50 -14.46
CA PRO A 98 -0.89 9.30 -14.68
C PRO A 98 0.39 9.65 -15.45
N GLN A 99 1.50 9.03 -15.07
CA GLN A 99 2.68 9.00 -15.92
C GLN A 99 2.44 8.03 -17.07
N ALA A 100 2.67 8.47 -18.30
CA ALA A 100 2.47 7.63 -19.48
C ALA A 100 3.44 6.44 -19.48
N LYS A 101 2.94 5.26 -19.86
CA LYS A 101 3.72 4.00 -19.86
C LYS A 101 5.02 4.13 -20.69
N GLU A 102 4.92 4.74 -21.84
CA GLU A 102 6.02 5.00 -22.75
C GLU A 102 7.08 5.93 -22.13
N GLU A 103 6.63 6.95 -21.39
CA GLU A 103 7.52 7.88 -20.70
C GLU A 103 8.25 7.20 -19.54
N VAL A 104 7.54 6.39 -18.75
CA VAL A 104 8.16 5.61 -17.67
C VAL A 104 9.21 4.66 -18.23
N LEU A 105 8.88 3.91 -19.28
CA LEU A 105 9.83 2.98 -19.91
C LEU A 105 11.03 3.68 -20.54
N ALA A 106 10.89 4.91 -21.03
CA ALA A 106 11.98 5.69 -21.61
C ALA A 106 12.88 6.36 -20.57
N ASN A 107 12.30 6.89 -19.49
CA ASN A 107 12.97 7.82 -18.59
C ASN A 107 13.02 7.38 -17.12
N GLY A 108 12.38 6.25 -16.77
CA GLY A 108 12.38 5.71 -15.41
C GLY A 108 13.69 4.98 -15.07
N GLU A 109 13.94 4.78 -13.79
CA GLU A 109 15.07 3.99 -13.30
C GLU A 109 14.88 2.52 -13.65
N GLN A 110 15.84 1.94 -14.40
CA GLN A 110 15.84 0.54 -14.76
C GLN A 110 16.59 -0.28 -13.74
N VAL A 111 16.01 -1.41 -13.33
CA VAL A 111 16.62 -2.36 -12.40
C VAL A 111 16.43 -3.78 -12.90
N SER A 112 17.55 -4.50 -13.06
CA SER A 112 17.57 -5.94 -13.35
C SER A 112 17.78 -6.70 -12.06
N ASP A 113 16.89 -7.66 -11.75
CA ASP A 113 17.05 -8.49 -10.54
C ASP A 113 16.33 -9.84 -10.70
N ASP A 114 16.56 -10.73 -9.74
CA ASP A 114 15.75 -11.90 -9.48
C ASP A 114 14.62 -11.49 -8.51
N TRP A 115 13.45 -11.25 -9.05
CA TRP A 115 12.30 -10.72 -8.31
C TRP A 115 11.46 -11.85 -7.70
N LEU A 116 11.48 -11.98 -6.38
CA LEU A 116 10.58 -12.86 -5.66
C LEU A 116 9.19 -12.21 -5.58
N VAL A 117 8.16 -12.90 -6.05
CA VAL A 117 6.76 -12.47 -5.89
C VAL A 117 6.35 -12.74 -4.45
N VAL A 118 6.49 -11.73 -3.60
CA VAL A 118 6.25 -11.87 -2.15
C VAL A 118 4.77 -11.87 -1.79
N ALA A 119 3.91 -11.25 -2.60
CA ALA A 119 2.46 -11.31 -2.44
C ALA A 119 1.73 -10.87 -3.71
N SER A 120 0.48 -11.33 -3.87
CA SER A 120 -0.47 -10.82 -4.85
C SER A 120 -1.83 -10.66 -4.19
N GLU A 121 -2.47 -9.53 -4.42
CA GLU A 121 -3.82 -9.22 -3.97
C GLU A 121 -4.65 -8.72 -5.16
N SER A 122 -5.94 -9.02 -5.17
CA SER A 122 -6.88 -8.53 -6.19
C SER A 122 -7.96 -7.69 -5.52
N LEU A 123 -8.20 -6.50 -6.06
CA LEU A 123 -9.21 -5.59 -5.58
C LEU A 123 -10.18 -5.26 -6.72
N GLN A 124 -11.47 -5.47 -6.48
CA GLN A 124 -12.50 -5.05 -7.42
C GLN A 124 -12.72 -3.54 -7.30
N GLN A 125 -12.48 -2.80 -8.38
CA GLN A 125 -12.72 -1.35 -8.46
C GLN A 125 -13.67 -1.08 -9.63
N ASP A 126 -14.93 -0.78 -9.32
CA ASP A 126 -15.99 -0.61 -10.31
C ASP A 126 -16.10 -1.83 -11.25
N ARG A 127 -15.71 -1.64 -12.52
CA ARG A 127 -15.73 -2.69 -13.57
C ARG A 127 -14.35 -3.30 -13.84
N LEU A 128 -13.34 -2.92 -13.08
CA LEU A 128 -11.98 -3.41 -13.25
C LEU A 128 -11.57 -4.22 -12.03
N THR A 129 -10.80 -5.27 -12.25
CA THR A 129 -10.02 -5.91 -11.20
C THR A 129 -8.61 -5.36 -11.25
N VAL A 130 -8.13 -4.82 -10.14
CA VAL A 130 -6.73 -4.37 -10.02
C VAL A 130 -5.96 -5.43 -9.25
N GLU A 131 -4.93 -5.99 -9.88
CA GLU A 131 -4.00 -6.90 -9.22
C GLU A 131 -2.78 -6.14 -8.72
N TYR A 132 -2.49 -6.28 -7.44
CA TYR A 132 -1.33 -5.72 -6.75
C TYR A 132 -0.30 -6.83 -6.55
N ASN A 133 0.74 -6.84 -7.35
CA ASN A 133 1.79 -7.84 -7.27
C ASN A 133 3.03 -7.23 -6.62
N TRP A 134 3.32 -7.63 -5.38
CA TRP A 134 4.50 -7.18 -4.65
C TRP A 134 5.69 -8.07 -4.96
N LEU A 135 6.78 -7.43 -5.30
CA LEU A 135 8.05 -8.06 -5.68
C LEU A 135 9.15 -7.64 -4.71
N TYR A 136 10.09 -8.53 -4.46
CA TYR A 136 11.30 -8.24 -3.69
C TYR A 136 12.53 -8.68 -4.47
N GLY A 137 13.43 -7.75 -4.75
CA GLY A 137 14.67 -7.99 -5.49
C GLY A 137 15.73 -8.67 -4.63
N ARG A 138 16.22 -9.83 -5.08
CA ARG A 138 17.20 -10.65 -4.37
C ARG A 138 18.53 -9.94 -4.14
N GLN A 139 19.01 -9.17 -5.12
CA GLN A 139 20.31 -8.50 -5.09
C GLN A 139 20.18 -7.09 -4.56
N THR A 140 19.18 -6.37 -5.04
CA THR A 140 18.96 -4.95 -4.69
C THR A 140 18.29 -4.76 -3.33
N CYS A 141 17.61 -5.79 -2.80
CA CYS A 141 16.77 -5.72 -1.60
C CYS A 141 15.68 -4.65 -1.70
N ARG A 142 15.26 -4.32 -2.91
CA ARG A 142 14.20 -3.32 -3.18
C ARG A 142 12.85 -3.98 -3.31
N TYR A 143 11.84 -3.28 -2.83
CA TYR A 143 10.45 -3.64 -3.11
C TYR A 143 10.00 -3.00 -4.42
N ALA A 144 9.20 -3.73 -5.18
CA ALA A 144 8.56 -3.24 -6.38
C ALA A 144 7.08 -3.66 -6.38
N LEU A 145 6.19 -2.76 -6.82
CA LEU A 145 4.77 -3.00 -6.95
C LEU A 145 4.38 -2.96 -8.43
N PHE A 146 3.99 -4.10 -8.96
CA PHE A 146 3.44 -4.21 -10.31
C PHE A 146 1.92 -4.27 -10.26
N LEU A 147 1.26 -3.29 -10.89
CA LEU A 147 -0.20 -3.22 -10.99
C LEU A 147 -0.66 -3.70 -12.36
N GLN A 148 -1.64 -4.61 -12.37
CA GLN A 148 -2.36 -5.02 -13.58
C GLN A 148 -3.83 -4.62 -13.45
N PHE A 149 -4.37 -4.05 -14.53
CA PHE A 149 -5.76 -3.65 -14.62
C PHE A 149 -6.49 -4.59 -15.57
N LEU A 150 -7.36 -5.44 -15.03
CA LEU A 150 -8.06 -6.48 -15.76
C LEU A 150 -9.51 -6.08 -15.98
N THR A 151 -9.94 -6.06 -17.23
CA THR A 151 -11.36 -6.00 -17.57
C THR A 151 -12.00 -7.37 -17.40
N PRO A 152 -13.33 -7.48 -17.17
CA PRO A 152 -14.01 -8.77 -17.05
C PRO A 152 -13.71 -9.68 -18.23
N GLY A 153 -13.17 -10.86 -17.96
CA GLY A 153 -12.80 -11.86 -18.97
C GLY A 153 -11.44 -11.65 -19.65
N ALA A 154 -10.71 -10.62 -19.32
CA ALA A 154 -9.32 -10.47 -19.79
C ALA A 154 -8.37 -11.37 -18.98
N LEU A 155 -7.37 -11.92 -19.68
CA LEU A 155 -6.26 -12.60 -19.01
C LEU A 155 -5.19 -11.58 -18.60
N ALA A 156 -4.50 -11.87 -17.50
CA ALA A 156 -3.36 -11.09 -17.06
C ALA A 156 -2.27 -11.07 -18.16
N GLU A 157 -1.75 -9.89 -18.46
CA GLU A 157 -0.62 -9.75 -19.43
C GLU A 157 0.62 -10.48 -18.91
N THR A 158 0.80 -10.49 -17.60
CA THR A 158 1.92 -11.11 -16.91
C THR A 158 1.40 -12.01 -15.78
N ALA A 159 1.59 -13.32 -15.94
CA ALA A 159 1.24 -14.27 -14.88
C ALA A 159 2.36 -14.30 -13.81
N LEU A 160 2.08 -13.77 -12.64
CA LEU A 160 2.97 -13.79 -11.47
C LEU A 160 2.42 -14.73 -10.42
N LEU A 161 3.17 -15.78 -10.11
CA LEU A 161 2.76 -16.74 -9.07
C LEU A 161 3.40 -16.36 -7.74
N PRO A 162 2.61 -16.08 -6.69
CA PRO A 162 3.16 -15.81 -5.36
C PRO A 162 4.08 -16.93 -4.86
N GLY A 163 5.23 -16.55 -4.32
CA GLY A 163 6.29 -17.47 -3.89
C GLY A 163 7.26 -17.85 -5.00
N SER A 164 7.02 -17.51 -6.27
CA SER A 164 7.97 -17.78 -7.37
C SER A 164 8.96 -16.64 -7.57
N VAL A 165 10.03 -16.91 -8.33
CA VAL A 165 11.04 -15.91 -8.70
C VAL A 165 11.04 -15.70 -10.21
N VAL A 166 10.93 -14.44 -10.61
CA VAL A 166 11.00 -13.99 -12.00
C VAL A 166 12.30 -13.21 -12.22
N VAL A 167 13.10 -13.61 -13.18
CA VAL A 167 14.27 -12.86 -13.64
C VAL A 167 13.80 -11.80 -14.63
N ALA A 168 13.90 -10.53 -14.27
CA ALA A 168 13.33 -9.49 -15.10
C ALA A 168 14.02 -8.13 -14.94
N ASP A 169 13.89 -7.34 -16.01
CA ASP A 169 14.17 -5.92 -16.01
C ASP A 169 12.86 -5.17 -15.74
N VAL A 170 12.85 -4.35 -14.70
CA VAL A 170 11.72 -3.48 -14.38
C VAL A 170 12.14 -2.02 -14.49
N THR A 171 11.16 -1.15 -14.74
CA THR A 171 11.37 0.31 -14.74
C THR A 171 10.47 0.92 -13.68
N PHE A 172 11.07 1.65 -12.73
CA PHE A 172 10.33 2.34 -11.68
C PHE A 172 9.67 3.60 -12.20
N TYR A 173 8.46 3.86 -11.75
CA TYR A 173 7.81 5.16 -11.89
C TYR A 173 8.59 6.22 -11.11
N LYS A 174 8.53 7.46 -11.55
CA LYS A 174 9.16 8.56 -10.84
C LYS A 174 8.35 8.96 -9.61
N GLY A 175 9.02 9.43 -8.58
CA GLY A 175 8.42 9.87 -7.31
C GLY A 175 9.46 9.95 -6.20
N VAL A 176 9.05 10.32 -5.01
CA VAL A 176 9.93 10.47 -3.83
C VAL A 176 10.36 9.13 -3.26
N THR A 177 9.43 8.17 -3.20
CA THR A 177 9.68 6.80 -2.73
C THR A 177 9.09 5.80 -3.73
N PRO A 178 9.69 5.69 -4.94
CA PRO A 178 9.11 4.90 -6.02
C PRO A 178 9.11 3.41 -5.66
N THR A 179 7.91 2.82 -5.66
CA THR A 179 7.71 1.38 -5.55
C THR A 179 7.04 0.81 -6.79
N ARG A 180 6.19 1.58 -7.45
CA ARG A 180 5.47 1.12 -8.64
C ARG A 180 6.41 0.92 -9.81
N VAL A 181 6.21 -0.21 -10.54
CA VAL A 181 7.06 -0.59 -11.69
C VAL A 181 6.25 -1.01 -12.90
N LEU A 182 6.93 -0.98 -14.06
CA LEU A 182 6.55 -1.68 -15.28
C LEU A 182 7.60 -2.75 -15.59
N PHE A 183 7.15 -3.91 -16.04
CA PHE A 183 8.04 -4.90 -16.66
C PHE A 183 8.50 -4.39 -18.03
N ARG A 184 9.80 -4.43 -18.25
CA ARG A 184 10.41 -4.18 -19.56
C ARG A 184 10.65 -5.48 -20.30
N GLU A 185 11.25 -6.45 -19.61
CA GLU A 185 11.58 -7.75 -20.14
C GLU A 185 11.56 -8.80 -19.03
N GLN A 186 10.96 -9.95 -19.31
CA GLN A 186 11.05 -11.15 -18.47
C GLN A 186 12.02 -12.12 -19.14
N LYS A 187 13.07 -12.51 -18.41
CA LYS A 187 14.17 -13.35 -18.94
C LYS A 187 14.05 -14.81 -18.53
N GLY A 188 13.13 -15.13 -17.62
CA GLY A 188 12.90 -16.49 -17.15
C GLY A 188 12.50 -16.54 -15.68
N THR A 189 12.67 -17.71 -15.10
CA THR A 189 12.38 -17.98 -13.67
C THR A 189 13.60 -18.60 -13.00
N ARG A 190 13.65 -18.53 -11.68
CA ARG A 190 14.66 -19.23 -10.84
C ARG A 190 14.01 -19.92 -9.66
N GLU A 191 14.79 -20.74 -8.98
CA GLU A 191 14.39 -21.36 -7.72
C GLU A 191 14.05 -20.28 -6.68
N PRO A 192 12.91 -20.43 -5.98
CA PRO A 192 12.52 -19.54 -4.89
C PRO A 192 13.59 -19.46 -3.81
N PHE A 193 13.59 -18.35 -3.08
CA PHE A 193 14.44 -18.16 -1.92
C PHE A 193 13.63 -17.57 -0.77
N ILE A 194 14.11 -17.78 0.45
CA ILE A 194 13.54 -17.15 1.64
C ILE A 194 14.30 -15.84 1.86
N PRO A 195 13.60 -14.69 1.94
CA PRO A 195 14.24 -13.44 2.27
C PRO A 195 14.90 -13.49 3.64
N SER A 196 16.19 -13.14 3.69
CA SER A 196 16.97 -13.14 4.93
C SER A 196 18.14 -12.15 4.85
N GLY A 197 18.69 -11.76 5.98
CA GLY A 197 19.81 -10.82 6.04
C GLY A 197 19.44 -9.40 5.55
N LYS A 198 20.27 -8.80 4.71
CA LYS A 198 20.06 -7.44 4.24
C LYS A 198 18.69 -7.29 3.56
N GLY A 199 17.89 -6.33 4.02
CA GLY A 199 16.54 -6.06 3.48
C GLY A 199 15.41 -6.88 4.12
N CYS A 200 15.74 -7.80 5.05
CA CYS A 200 14.78 -8.46 5.93
C CYS A 200 15.10 -8.03 7.37
N CYS A 201 14.17 -7.33 8.02
CA CYS A 201 14.36 -6.83 9.38
C CYS A 201 14.43 -7.99 10.39
N ALA A 202 15.42 -7.95 11.29
CA ALA A 202 15.58 -8.95 12.34
C ALA A 202 14.72 -8.64 13.58
N GLY A 203 13.44 -8.34 13.37
CA GLY A 203 12.48 -8.01 14.42
C GLY A 203 11.72 -6.71 14.19
N LEU A 204 10.80 -6.42 15.09
CA LEU A 204 9.83 -5.33 14.93
C LEU A 204 10.43 -3.94 15.16
N ALA A 205 11.46 -3.82 15.98
CA ALA A 205 12.12 -2.53 16.24
C ALA A 205 12.78 -1.98 14.96
N GLU A 206 13.50 -2.84 14.21
CA GLU A 206 14.13 -2.47 12.94
C GLU A 206 13.06 -2.14 11.89
N ALA A 207 12.02 -2.95 11.79
CA ALA A 207 10.91 -2.73 10.86
C ALA A 207 10.17 -1.41 11.15
N MET A 208 9.97 -1.05 12.41
CA MET A 208 9.43 0.25 12.82
C MET A 208 10.35 1.41 12.45
N GLN A 209 11.66 1.20 12.46
CA GLN A 209 12.61 2.23 12.01
C GLN A 209 12.47 2.44 10.49
N VAL A 210 12.40 1.37 9.70
CA VAL A 210 12.15 1.45 8.25
C VAL A 210 10.85 2.22 7.96
N TYR A 211 9.78 1.92 8.71
CA TYR A 211 8.50 2.64 8.60
C TYR A 211 8.65 4.14 8.86
N ARG A 212 9.30 4.53 9.98
CA ARG A 212 9.52 5.93 10.35
C ARG A 212 10.34 6.69 9.31
N GLU A 213 11.40 6.08 8.81
CA GLU A 213 12.24 6.68 7.77
C GLU A 213 11.48 6.88 6.47
N SER A 214 10.63 5.92 6.10
CA SER A 214 9.77 6.01 4.92
C SER A 214 8.76 7.14 5.05
N MET A 215 8.10 7.26 6.20
CA MET A 215 7.15 8.34 6.51
C MET A 215 7.84 9.71 6.56
N THR A 216 9.09 9.77 7.04
CA THR A 216 9.88 11.02 7.05
C THR A 216 10.23 11.47 5.64
N ARG A 217 10.50 10.53 4.73
CA ARG A 217 10.76 10.83 3.32
C ARG A 217 9.51 11.26 2.57
N ASN A 218 8.42 10.52 2.75
CA ASN A 218 7.16 10.75 2.05
C ASN A 218 5.97 10.58 2.99
N PRO A 219 5.46 11.68 3.58
CA PRO A 219 4.33 11.63 4.49
C PRO A 219 3.00 11.26 3.82
N PHE A 220 2.98 11.15 2.50
CA PHE A 220 1.81 10.69 1.73
C PHE A 220 1.77 9.17 1.54
N THR A 221 2.80 8.44 1.97
CA THR A 221 2.79 6.97 1.96
C THR A 221 1.74 6.44 2.94
N TYR A 222 0.90 5.50 2.50
CA TYR A 222 -0.12 4.87 3.36
C TYR A 222 0.41 3.61 4.03
N GLU A 223 1.14 2.81 3.28
CA GLU A 223 1.68 1.53 3.72
C GLU A 223 3.11 1.38 3.23
N VAL A 224 3.96 0.86 4.08
CA VAL A 224 5.38 0.61 3.77
C VAL A 224 5.61 -0.90 3.70
N PRO A 225 6.10 -1.43 2.57
CA PRO A 225 6.41 -2.84 2.47
C PRO A 225 7.63 -3.18 3.34
N VAL A 226 7.51 -4.21 4.17
CA VAL A 226 8.58 -4.70 5.04
C VAL A 226 8.58 -6.22 5.12
N LEU A 227 9.76 -6.81 5.07
CA LEU A 227 10.01 -8.20 5.43
C LEU A 227 10.56 -8.23 6.85
N VAL A 228 10.00 -9.10 7.69
CA VAL A 228 10.43 -9.24 9.09
C VAL A 228 10.58 -10.70 9.41
N SER A 229 11.74 -11.09 9.96
CA SER A 229 12.01 -12.43 10.46
C SER A 229 11.77 -12.54 11.97
N GLU A 230 11.73 -13.77 12.46
CA GLU A 230 11.67 -14.10 13.90
C GLU A 230 10.46 -13.50 14.62
N VAL A 231 9.31 -13.47 13.92
CA VAL A 231 8.04 -13.00 14.49
C VAL A 231 7.06 -14.17 14.60
N ARG A 232 6.11 -14.05 15.54
CA ARG A 232 5.03 -15.02 15.74
C ARG A 232 3.68 -14.32 15.84
N LEU A 233 2.62 -15.03 15.47
CA LEU A 233 1.24 -14.56 15.68
C LEU A 233 0.84 -14.82 17.13
N VAL A 234 0.22 -13.81 17.75
CA VAL A 234 -0.40 -13.93 19.07
C VAL A 234 -1.82 -13.34 19.02
N MET A 235 -2.70 -13.91 19.86
CA MET A 235 -4.08 -13.44 19.99
C MET A 235 -4.26 -12.80 21.37
N HIS A 236 -4.78 -11.58 21.39
CA HIS A 236 -5.17 -10.92 22.62
C HIS A 236 -6.50 -10.19 22.38
N GLU A 237 -7.49 -10.42 23.22
CA GLU A 237 -8.83 -9.78 23.16
C GLU A 237 -9.48 -9.79 21.75
N LYS A 238 -9.41 -10.93 21.05
CA LYS A 238 -9.88 -11.12 19.65
C LYS A 238 -9.10 -10.36 18.58
N GLN A 239 -8.11 -9.56 18.96
CA GLN A 239 -7.19 -8.90 18.06
C GLN A 239 -5.96 -9.77 17.82
N VAL A 240 -5.54 -9.90 16.56
CA VAL A 240 -4.28 -10.56 16.19
C VAL A 240 -3.15 -9.54 16.25
N TRP A 241 -2.03 -9.98 16.79
CA TRP A 241 -0.80 -9.20 16.88
C TRP A 241 0.35 -10.04 16.32
N ILE A 242 1.38 -9.37 15.81
CA ILE A 242 2.71 -9.98 15.67
C ILE A 242 3.56 -9.60 16.86
N LYS A 243 4.39 -10.55 17.29
CA LYS A 243 5.30 -10.44 18.42
C LYS A 243 6.69 -10.92 18.01
N ASP A 244 7.73 -10.19 18.36
CA ASP A 244 9.12 -10.63 18.20
C ASP A 244 9.73 -11.19 19.50
N SER A 245 10.99 -11.61 19.42
CA SER A 245 11.75 -12.13 20.56
C SER A 245 12.02 -11.08 21.65
N ASN A 246 11.96 -9.80 21.32
CA ASN A 246 12.14 -8.68 22.24
C ASN A 246 10.82 -8.20 22.89
N GLU A 247 9.75 -8.98 22.74
CA GLU A 247 8.42 -8.70 23.30
C GLU A 247 7.70 -7.50 22.66
N TYR A 248 8.20 -6.90 21.57
CA TYR A 248 7.47 -5.90 20.83
C TYR A 248 6.21 -6.49 20.20
N LEU A 249 5.13 -5.72 20.21
CA LEU A 249 3.82 -6.11 19.71
C LEU A 249 3.32 -5.06 18.70
N ILE A 250 2.84 -5.53 17.55
CA ILE A 250 2.16 -4.69 16.55
C ILE A 250 0.83 -5.34 16.17
N PRO A 251 -0.29 -4.59 16.21
CA PRO A 251 -1.58 -5.12 15.81
C PRO A 251 -1.63 -5.41 14.31
N LEU A 252 -2.29 -6.51 13.94
CA LEU A 252 -2.51 -6.88 12.55
C LEU A 252 -3.96 -6.71 12.14
N THR A 253 -4.17 -6.20 10.95
CA THR A 253 -5.47 -6.28 10.26
C THR A 253 -5.52 -7.58 9.47
N LEU A 254 -6.40 -8.50 9.91
CA LEU A 254 -6.66 -9.79 9.27
C LEU A 254 -8.15 -10.10 9.33
N GLY A 255 -8.72 -10.51 8.21
CA GLY A 255 -10.07 -11.08 8.19
C GLY A 255 -10.13 -12.45 8.88
N GLU A 256 -11.32 -12.94 9.20
CA GLU A 256 -11.49 -14.20 9.94
C GLU A 256 -10.83 -15.41 9.25
N ALA A 257 -10.95 -15.52 7.93
CA ALA A 257 -10.28 -16.58 7.16
C ALA A 257 -8.75 -16.48 7.26
N GLY A 258 -8.19 -15.26 7.19
CA GLY A 258 -6.77 -15.00 7.35
C GLY A 258 -6.26 -15.34 8.75
N LYS A 259 -7.04 -15.03 9.79
CA LYS A 259 -6.72 -15.41 11.19
C LYS A 259 -6.63 -16.93 11.33
N LEU A 260 -7.68 -17.65 10.91
CA LEU A 260 -7.71 -19.11 10.98
C LEU A 260 -6.54 -19.75 10.22
N LYS A 261 -6.31 -19.31 8.98
CA LYS A 261 -5.22 -19.80 8.15
C LYS A 261 -3.85 -19.50 8.78
N GLY A 262 -3.66 -18.25 9.26
CA GLY A 262 -2.41 -17.83 9.89
C GLY A 262 -2.06 -18.69 11.09
N PHE A 263 -2.97 -18.87 12.04
CA PHE A 263 -2.72 -19.72 13.21
C PHE A 263 -2.58 -21.21 12.87
N ALA A 264 -3.35 -21.73 11.91
CA ALA A 264 -3.24 -23.12 11.48
C ALA A 264 -1.88 -23.41 10.84
N VAL A 265 -1.36 -22.50 10.02
CA VAL A 265 -0.08 -22.63 9.34
C VAL A 265 1.08 -22.45 10.31
N THR A 266 1.03 -21.40 11.14
CA THR A 266 2.15 -21.08 12.04
C THR A 266 2.24 -22.03 13.24
N GLY A 267 1.10 -22.47 13.77
CA GLY A 267 1.08 -23.30 14.98
C GLY A 267 1.77 -22.65 16.17
N GLY A 268 1.83 -21.31 16.22
CA GLY A 268 2.53 -20.54 17.25
C GLY A 268 4.06 -20.46 17.07
N ARG A 269 4.60 -21.02 15.98
CA ARG A 269 6.04 -20.95 15.64
C ARG A 269 6.42 -19.58 15.09
N GLU A 270 7.70 -19.29 15.14
CA GLU A 270 8.29 -18.12 14.48
C GLU A 270 8.31 -18.32 12.97
N PHE A 271 8.20 -17.20 12.25
CA PHE A 271 8.20 -17.16 10.80
C PHE A 271 8.85 -15.88 10.27
N THR A 272 9.22 -15.90 9.00
CA THR A 272 9.51 -14.67 8.23
C THR A 272 8.25 -14.26 7.51
N GLY A 273 7.81 -12.99 7.65
CA GLY A 273 6.60 -12.50 7.04
C GLY A 273 6.84 -11.28 6.13
N PHE A 274 6.01 -11.15 5.10
CA PHE A 274 5.89 -9.92 4.32
C PHE A 274 4.67 -9.14 4.80
N PHE A 275 4.92 -7.89 5.19
CA PHE A 275 3.92 -7.01 5.76
C PHE A 275 3.83 -5.71 4.97
N LEU A 276 2.64 -5.12 4.99
CA LEU A 276 2.44 -3.71 4.69
C LEU A 276 2.23 -2.98 6.02
N ALA A 277 3.25 -2.23 6.40
CA ALA A 277 3.27 -1.49 7.65
C ALA A 277 2.43 -0.22 7.52
N GLY A 278 1.36 -0.13 8.28
CA GLY A 278 0.48 1.03 8.37
C GLY A 278 0.64 1.75 9.70
N GLU A 279 0.01 2.90 9.82
CA GLU A 279 0.11 3.78 10.99
C GLU A 279 -0.46 3.15 12.27
N ARG A 280 -1.55 2.42 12.18
CA ARG A 280 -2.29 1.87 13.33
C ARG A 280 -2.20 0.36 13.45
N SER A 281 -2.14 -0.30 12.33
CA SER A 281 -2.04 -1.76 12.23
C SER A 281 -1.31 -2.14 10.95
N TRP A 282 -0.72 -3.31 10.96
CA TRP A 282 -0.05 -3.85 9.77
C TRP A 282 -0.93 -4.91 9.11
N ARG A 283 -0.76 -5.08 7.82
CA ARG A 283 -1.35 -6.19 7.07
C ARG A 283 -0.27 -7.23 6.80
N VAL A 284 -0.50 -8.48 7.13
CA VAL A 284 0.38 -9.58 6.72
C VAL A 284 -0.18 -10.19 5.44
N LEU A 285 0.62 -10.22 4.39
CA LEU A 285 0.19 -10.74 3.08
C LEU A 285 0.69 -12.15 2.82
N SER A 286 1.89 -12.47 3.31
CA SER A 286 2.47 -13.79 3.16
C SER A 286 3.49 -14.08 4.24
N LEU A 287 3.85 -15.34 4.37
CA LEU A 287 4.85 -15.80 5.34
C LEU A 287 5.59 -17.05 4.85
N TRP A 288 6.76 -17.26 5.43
CA TRP A 288 7.61 -18.45 5.25
C TRP A 288 7.80 -19.16 6.59
N ILE A 289 7.51 -20.45 6.59
CA ILE A 289 7.79 -21.35 7.71
C ILE A 289 8.53 -22.55 7.16
N GLU A 290 9.67 -22.90 7.73
CA GLU A 290 10.43 -24.09 7.32
C GLU A 290 10.56 -24.18 5.80
N ASP A 291 11.07 -23.27 5.10
CA ASP A 291 11.23 -23.24 3.63
C ASP A 291 9.94 -23.24 2.79
N LYS A 292 8.75 -23.19 3.43
CA LYS A 292 7.47 -23.18 2.72
C LYS A 292 6.85 -21.78 2.73
N TYR A 293 6.44 -21.36 1.55
CA TYR A 293 5.71 -20.12 1.34
C TYR A 293 4.20 -20.33 1.54
N TYR A 294 3.56 -19.38 2.22
CA TYR A 294 2.11 -19.32 2.41
C TYR A 294 1.60 -17.91 2.20
N THR A 295 0.57 -17.75 1.36
CA THR A 295 -0.17 -16.50 1.26
C THR A 295 -1.21 -16.38 2.37
N LEU A 296 -1.32 -15.21 2.97
CA LEU A 296 -2.38 -14.86 3.94
C LEU A 296 -3.28 -13.73 3.42
N SER A 297 -3.00 -13.25 2.20
CA SER A 297 -3.82 -12.21 1.59
C SER A 297 -5.30 -12.59 1.65
N ASN A 298 -6.09 -11.69 2.19
CA ASN A 298 -7.54 -11.82 2.18
C ASN A 298 -8.03 -11.56 0.76
N GLU A 299 -9.03 -12.33 0.31
CA GLU A 299 -10.00 -11.75 -0.58
C GLU A 299 -10.60 -10.56 0.19
N TYR A 300 -10.30 -9.35 -0.23
CA TYR A 300 -10.96 -8.16 0.26
C TYR A 300 -12.43 -8.27 -0.19
N ASN A 301 -13.26 -8.87 0.63
CA ASN A 301 -14.70 -8.69 0.57
C ASN A 301 -14.95 -7.29 1.14
N GLY A 302 -15.01 -6.30 0.22
CA GLY A 302 -15.42 -4.94 0.51
C GLY A 302 -16.84 -4.83 1.05
#